data_b196c0fb95f8dc6bb614b26b1ae373e1
#
_entry.id   b196c0fb95f8dc6bb614b26b1ae373e1
#
_cell.length_a   1.000
_cell.length_b   1.000
_cell.length_c   1.000
_cell.angle_alpha   90.00
_cell.angle_beta   90.00
_cell.angle_gamma   90.00
#
_symmetry.space_group_name_H-M   'P 1'
#
loop_
_entity.id
_entity.type
_entity.pdbx_description
1 polymer ?
#
loop_
_entity_poly.entity_id
_entity_poly.type
_entity_poly.pdbx_seq_one_letter_code
_entity_poly.pdbx_strand_id
1 'polypeptide(L)'
;MGVFWYPAEMTPSWNNMIRCMLFMVFFAAAGSCTAEELEKNLGLQLEANPPMQVIARTPPEPDIPAGDFETREGYQLITSLDEFRQVIKKDGQKIRLKPGIYRVKTPDEQHEGKQHLFAVHGSNNRFDLRGTVIETPVSAQSLLTTKAHVSSCWRVYGSENTFIGGYFRNVLDKPYPKYRVADNEFEILGDKNRFYDCTFVIQGSVPYGYTDFFGKGAGGGGGRLDKHSCMAVVNADGNRVEHCKIYQHSFGHAIHLHSVDGFLAKDCFISGVLRPTNDIFKEKAGRAKEFDFKIQYRGVRPIPRDEMIPLTESGIRTYEKVRDVFIKDTIVERMRGCYALYGVGKIHLENATAREAGDFAFAITSRSTGKATMKDCHADLAYNPVFNFTRGELPVRNDYEITIHDPPEDSSPTPRTGLGVICGDKCHFVIHDATTKPLPRGFDRLVCGDKNRPLTRSEVINQTTATVVLEKNVENCVIRSRGPVIDQGRRNRVIKIRSREATKKRGSRE
;
A
#
# COMPACT_ATOMS: atom_id res chain seq x y z
N MET A 1 27.89 -1.12 19.64
CA MET A 1 27.29 -2.44 19.87
C MET A 1 26.10 -2.25 20.78
N GLY A 2 24.92 -2.24 20.26
CA GLY A 2 23.66 -2.11 20.99
C GLY A 2 22.68 -3.05 20.34
N VAL A 3 22.50 -4.20 20.96
CA VAL A 3 21.58 -5.26 20.55
C VAL A 3 20.18 -4.74 20.84
N PHE A 4 19.39 -4.48 19.80
CA PHE A 4 17.97 -4.19 19.96
C PHE A 4 17.21 -5.50 20.13
N TRP A 5 16.78 -5.72 21.34
CA TRP A 5 15.83 -6.75 21.69
C TRP A 5 14.47 -6.44 21.06
N TYR A 6 14.06 -7.23 20.08
CA TYR A 6 12.66 -7.63 20.03
C TYR A 6 12.39 -8.33 21.37
N PRO A 7 11.26 -8.08 22.04
CA PRO A 7 10.95 -8.89 23.20
C PRO A 7 10.97 -10.34 22.74
N ALA A 8 11.90 -11.07 23.34
CA ALA A 8 12.06 -12.49 23.19
C ALA A 8 10.70 -13.18 23.32
N GLU A 9 10.57 -14.21 22.58
CA GLU A 9 9.69 -15.31 22.81
C GLU A 9 9.28 -15.41 24.27
N MET A 10 8.03 -15.01 24.56
CA MET A 10 7.40 -15.44 25.78
C MET A 10 7.30 -16.97 25.66
N THR A 11 8.19 -17.66 26.35
CA THR A 11 8.01 -19.08 26.62
C THR A 11 6.59 -19.25 27.16
N PRO A 12 5.74 -20.05 26.52
CA PRO A 12 4.38 -20.24 27.00
C PRO A 12 4.46 -20.78 28.42
N SER A 13 3.87 -20.10 29.39
CA SER A 13 3.65 -20.68 30.69
C SER A 13 2.83 -21.96 30.51
N TRP A 14 3.05 -22.95 31.37
CA TRP A 14 2.30 -24.22 31.36
C TRP A 14 0.77 -24.03 31.27
N ASN A 15 0.24 -22.94 31.81
CA ASN A 15 -1.17 -22.57 31.70
C ASN A 15 -1.60 -22.20 30.28
N ASN A 16 -0.71 -21.61 29.46
CA ASN A 16 -1.00 -21.34 28.05
C ASN A 16 -0.92 -22.59 27.19
N MET A 17 -0.03 -23.52 27.54
CA MET A 17 0.07 -24.81 26.86
C MET A 17 -1.15 -25.71 27.13
N ILE A 18 -1.69 -25.69 28.35
CA ILE A 18 -2.94 -26.40 28.70
C ILE A 18 -4.14 -25.75 28.00
N ARG A 19 -4.18 -24.40 27.90
CA ARG A 19 -5.22 -23.70 27.12
C ARG A 19 -5.12 -23.98 25.61
N CYS A 20 -3.92 -24.07 25.05
CA CYS A 20 -3.73 -24.48 23.65
C CYS A 20 -4.09 -25.95 23.42
N MET A 21 -3.78 -26.85 24.36
CA MET A 21 -4.19 -28.26 24.27
C MET A 21 -5.71 -28.44 24.45
N LEU A 22 -6.34 -27.72 25.37
CA LEU A 22 -7.80 -27.72 25.47
C LEU A 22 -8.48 -27.11 24.25
N PHE A 23 -7.88 -26.11 23.61
CA PHE A 23 -8.39 -25.54 22.36
C PHE A 23 -8.24 -26.53 21.18
N MET A 24 -7.14 -27.31 21.12
CA MET A 24 -6.96 -28.33 20.10
C MET A 24 -7.88 -29.56 20.32
N VAL A 25 -8.20 -29.90 21.56
CA VAL A 25 -9.14 -30.97 21.86
C VAL A 25 -10.59 -30.59 21.56
N PHE A 26 -10.97 -29.33 21.72
CA PHE A 26 -12.28 -28.84 21.30
C PHE A 26 -12.44 -28.75 19.77
N PHE A 27 -11.36 -28.55 19.01
CA PHE A 27 -11.41 -28.59 17.53
C PHE A 27 -11.40 -30.01 16.97
N ALA A 28 -10.92 -30.99 17.73
CA ALA A 28 -10.98 -32.40 17.33
C ALA A 28 -12.35 -33.04 17.58
N ALA A 29 -13.21 -32.42 18.40
CA ALA A 29 -14.59 -32.84 18.66
C ALA A 29 -15.64 -32.13 17.81
N ALA A 30 -15.31 -31.05 17.12
CA ALA A 30 -16.13 -30.45 16.07
C ALA A 30 -15.82 -31.22 14.78
N GLY A 31 -16.75 -32.09 14.37
CA GLY A 31 -16.63 -33.00 13.25
C GLY A 31 -15.92 -32.38 12.04
N SER A 32 -15.07 -33.19 11.41
CA SER A 32 -14.31 -32.81 10.21
C SER A 32 -15.24 -32.32 9.11
N CYS A 33 -15.40 -31.01 9.01
CA CYS A 33 -16.06 -30.39 7.88
C CYS A 33 -15.23 -30.74 6.65
N THR A 34 -15.80 -31.50 5.72
CA THR A 34 -15.10 -31.89 4.51
C THR A 34 -14.82 -30.65 3.66
N ALA A 35 -13.80 -30.73 2.86
CA ALA A 35 -13.46 -29.64 1.94
C ALA A 35 -14.65 -29.27 1.02
N GLU A 36 -15.52 -30.23 0.73
CA GLU A 36 -16.72 -30.10 -0.09
C GLU A 36 -17.84 -29.36 0.65
N GLU A 37 -18.00 -29.59 1.95
CA GLU A 37 -18.92 -28.83 2.80
C GLU A 37 -18.47 -27.39 2.98
N LEU A 38 -17.14 -27.15 3.03
CA LEU A 38 -16.58 -25.80 3.08
C LEU A 38 -16.82 -25.03 1.76
N GLU A 39 -16.66 -25.69 0.61
CA GLU A 39 -16.98 -25.13 -0.71
C GLU A 39 -18.46 -24.83 -0.87
N LYS A 40 -19.30 -25.75 -0.44
CA LYS A 40 -20.76 -25.60 -0.48
C LYS A 40 -21.20 -24.45 0.43
N ASN A 41 -20.64 -24.36 1.62
CA ASN A 41 -20.95 -23.29 2.56
C ASN A 41 -20.43 -21.92 2.07
N LEU A 42 -19.24 -21.85 1.49
CA LEU A 42 -18.71 -20.64 0.87
C LEU A 42 -19.51 -20.24 -0.38
N GLY A 43 -19.88 -21.18 -1.24
CA GLY A 43 -20.75 -20.93 -2.38
C GLY A 43 -22.11 -20.39 -1.98
N LEU A 44 -22.78 -21.02 -1.00
CA LEU A 44 -24.04 -20.55 -0.44
C LEU A 44 -23.93 -19.19 0.25
N GLN A 45 -22.81 -18.90 0.89
CA GLN A 45 -22.57 -17.59 1.53
C GLN A 45 -22.43 -16.46 0.51
N LEU A 46 -21.85 -16.73 -0.65
CA LEU A 46 -21.69 -15.76 -1.73
C LEU A 46 -23.01 -15.45 -2.44
N GLU A 47 -23.81 -16.49 -2.68
CA GLU A 47 -25.14 -16.33 -3.27
C GLU A 47 -26.11 -15.59 -2.31
N ALA A 48 -25.88 -15.69 -0.99
CA ALA A 48 -26.71 -15.04 0.01
C ALA A 48 -26.43 -13.54 0.20
N ASN A 49 -25.23 -13.08 -0.18
CA ASN A 49 -24.83 -11.69 -0.01
C ASN A 49 -25.19 -10.85 -1.24
N PRO A 50 -25.63 -9.59 -1.05
CA PRO A 50 -25.77 -8.67 -2.17
C PRO A 50 -24.39 -8.39 -2.79
N PRO A 51 -24.33 -8.01 -4.08
CA PRO A 51 -23.10 -7.59 -4.71
C PRO A 51 -22.39 -6.50 -3.90
N MET A 52 -21.09 -6.69 -3.66
CA MET A 52 -20.29 -5.75 -2.89
C MET A 52 -20.16 -4.42 -3.64
N GLN A 53 -20.50 -3.32 -2.95
CA GLN A 53 -20.28 -1.97 -3.49
C GLN A 53 -18.87 -1.52 -3.17
N VAL A 54 -18.11 -1.20 -4.19
CA VAL A 54 -16.72 -0.73 -4.05
C VAL A 54 -16.49 0.53 -4.86
N ILE A 55 -15.56 1.34 -4.40
CA ILE A 55 -15.01 2.49 -5.14
C ILE A 55 -13.64 2.09 -5.65
N ALA A 56 -13.53 1.85 -6.94
CA ALA A 56 -12.31 1.43 -7.61
C ALA A 56 -12.20 2.09 -8.99
N ARG A 57 -10.97 2.23 -9.49
CA ARG A 57 -10.74 2.61 -10.89
C ARG A 57 -10.88 1.38 -11.78
N THR A 58 -11.58 1.54 -12.89
CA THR A 58 -11.55 0.56 -13.96
C THR A 58 -10.19 0.64 -14.66
N PRO A 59 -9.44 -0.48 -14.73
CA PRO A 59 -8.23 -0.51 -15.52
C PRO A 59 -8.53 -0.21 -16.98
N PRO A 60 -7.63 0.45 -17.72
CA PRO A 60 -7.80 0.62 -19.16
C PRO A 60 -7.76 -0.75 -19.86
N GLU A 61 -8.49 -0.88 -20.93
CA GLU A 61 -8.33 -2.05 -21.82
C GLU A 61 -6.92 -2.05 -22.42
N PRO A 62 -6.31 -3.22 -22.55
CA PRO A 62 -4.99 -3.33 -23.17
C PRO A 62 -5.04 -2.98 -24.66
N ASP A 63 -4.11 -2.16 -25.12
CA ASP A 63 -3.91 -1.88 -26.53
C ASP A 63 -3.11 -3.02 -27.17
N ILE A 64 -3.81 -3.87 -27.92
CA ILE A 64 -3.21 -4.98 -28.67
C ILE A 64 -3.25 -4.61 -30.15
N PRO A 65 -2.11 -4.27 -30.76
CA PRO A 65 -2.06 -3.91 -32.18
C PRO A 65 -2.60 -5.02 -33.09
N ALA A 66 -3.49 -4.66 -34.01
CA ALA A 66 -3.96 -5.55 -35.04
C ALA A 66 -3.03 -5.44 -36.24
N GLY A 67 -2.68 -6.59 -36.89
CA GLY A 67 -1.91 -6.67 -38.13
C GLY A 67 -0.56 -7.35 -37.99
N ASP A 68 0.18 -7.35 -39.09
CA ASP A 68 1.52 -7.92 -39.16
C ASP A 68 2.48 -7.10 -38.34
N PHE A 69 3.24 -7.80 -37.54
CA PHE A 69 4.08 -7.22 -36.53
C PHE A 69 5.55 -7.31 -36.95
N GLU A 70 6.13 -6.18 -37.33
CA GLU A 70 7.54 -6.12 -37.67
C GLU A 70 8.42 -6.33 -36.46
N THR A 71 9.38 -7.22 -36.57
CA THR A 71 10.43 -7.40 -35.58
C THR A 71 11.34 -6.19 -35.57
N ARG A 72 11.56 -5.61 -34.39
CA ARG A 72 12.56 -4.58 -34.25
C ARG A 72 13.95 -5.18 -34.41
N GLU A 73 14.81 -4.52 -35.18
CA GLU A 73 16.20 -4.96 -35.40
C GLU A 73 16.90 -5.28 -34.08
N GLY A 74 17.54 -6.43 -34.00
CA GLY A 74 18.28 -6.93 -32.85
C GLY A 74 17.42 -7.57 -31.75
N TYR A 75 16.10 -7.75 -31.94
CA TYR A 75 15.24 -8.49 -31.02
C TYR A 75 14.87 -9.88 -31.59
N GLN A 76 14.94 -10.90 -30.74
CA GLN A 76 14.35 -12.20 -31.02
C GLN A 76 12.84 -12.13 -30.80
N LEU A 77 12.04 -12.53 -31.81
CA LEU A 77 10.60 -12.65 -31.65
C LEU A 77 10.26 -13.98 -30.98
N ILE A 78 9.51 -13.90 -29.88
CA ILE A 78 8.98 -15.03 -29.12
C ILE A 78 7.47 -15.11 -29.34
N THR A 79 6.94 -16.30 -29.58
CA THR A 79 5.52 -16.49 -29.92
C THR A 79 4.72 -17.29 -28.90
N SER A 80 5.38 -17.85 -27.88
CA SER A 80 4.73 -18.63 -26.82
C SER A 80 5.31 -18.34 -25.43
N LEU A 81 4.55 -18.63 -24.38
CA LEU A 81 5.04 -18.52 -23.00
C LEU A 81 6.10 -19.57 -22.68
N ASP A 82 6.03 -20.76 -23.28
CA ASP A 82 7.00 -21.82 -23.02
C ASP A 82 8.37 -21.45 -23.59
N GLU A 83 8.42 -20.88 -24.80
CA GLU A 83 9.64 -20.33 -25.39
C GLU A 83 10.15 -19.16 -24.54
N PHE A 84 9.26 -18.25 -24.12
CA PHE A 84 9.59 -17.13 -23.25
C PHE A 84 10.24 -17.59 -21.95
N ARG A 85 9.68 -18.61 -21.28
CA ARG A 85 10.24 -19.21 -20.07
C ARG A 85 11.66 -19.76 -20.24
N GLN A 86 11.99 -20.28 -21.41
CA GLN A 86 13.35 -20.78 -21.70
C GLN A 86 14.34 -19.62 -21.89
N VAL A 87 13.92 -18.56 -22.53
CA VAL A 87 14.81 -17.44 -22.88
C VAL A 87 15.08 -16.53 -21.68
N ILE A 88 14.10 -16.32 -20.78
CA ILE A 88 14.29 -15.50 -19.56
C ILE A 88 15.28 -16.08 -18.56
N LYS A 89 15.73 -17.34 -18.77
CA LYS A 89 16.80 -17.99 -18.00
C LYS A 89 18.19 -17.63 -18.45
N LYS A 90 18.33 -17.02 -19.64
CA LYS A 90 19.62 -16.68 -20.27
C LYS A 90 19.95 -15.20 -20.10
N ASP A 91 21.23 -14.87 -20.08
CA ASP A 91 21.71 -13.50 -20.00
C ASP A 91 21.74 -12.77 -21.34
N GLY A 92 21.66 -11.43 -21.30
CA GLY A 92 21.92 -10.55 -22.44
C GLY A 92 20.90 -10.64 -23.57
N GLN A 93 19.71 -11.16 -23.32
CA GLN A 93 18.69 -11.38 -24.35
C GLN A 93 17.93 -10.09 -24.65
N LYS A 94 17.69 -9.83 -25.93
CA LYS A 94 16.73 -8.84 -26.41
C LYS A 94 15.54 -9.57 -27.00
N ILE A 95 14.44 -9.58 -26.28
CA ILE A 95 13.26 -10.39 -26.60
C ILE A 95 12.10 -9.48 -26.87
N ARG A 96 11.33 -9.80 -27.88
CA ARG A 96 10.01 -9.25 -28.12
C ARG A 96 9.00 -10.38 -28.11
N LEU A 97 8.05 -10.35 -27.18
CA LEU A 97 6.93 -11.25 -27.19
C LEU A 97 5.91 -10.75 -28.22
N LYS A 98 5.47 -11.61 -29.12
CA LYS A 98 4.48 -11.25 -30.14
C LYS A 98 3.23 -10.66 -29.45
N PRO A 99 2.69 -9.54 -29.93
CA PRO A 99 1.46 -8.98 -29.37
C PRO A 99 0.32 -9.99 -29.33
N GLY A 100 -0.45 -9.98 -28.23
CA GLY A 100 -1.55 -10.90 -28.04
C GLY A 100 -1.83 -11.20 -26.56
N ILE A 101 -2.82 -12.04 -26.31
CA ILE A 101 -3.21 -12.48 -24.97
C ILE A 101 -2.61 -13.86 -24.69
N TYR A 102 -1.85 -13.96 -23.62
CA TYR A 102 -1.19 -15.18 -23.17
C TYR A 102 -1.71 -15.60 -21.80
N ARG A 103 -2.40 -16.72 -21.72
CA ARG A 103 -2.94 -17.23 -20.46
C ARG A 103 -2.02 -18.29 -19.86
N VAL A 104 -1.56 -18.05 -18.66
CA VAL A 104 -0.71 -18.98 -17.90
C VAL A 104 -1.54 -20.20 -17.47
N LYS A 105 -1.06 -21.41 -17.74
CA LYS A 105 -1.78 -22.66 -17.43
C LYS A 105 -1.12 -23.45 -16.32
N THR A 106 0.20 -23.48 -16.29
CA THR A 106 0.99 -24.33 -15.39
C THR A 106 2.13 -23.53 -14.77
N PRO A 107 2.60 -23.93 -13.57
CA PRO A 107 3.86 -23.41 -13.03
C PRO A 107 5.04 -23.72 -13.95
N ASP A 108 6.09 -22.92 -13.84
CA ASP A 108 7.42 -23.20 -14.36
C ASP A 108 8.11 -24.27 -13.49
N GLU A 109 9.39 -24.35 -13.52
CA GLU A 109 10.17 -25.29 -12.73
C GLU A 109 10.05 -25.05 -11.22
N GLN A 110 10.27 -26.10 -10.45
CA GLN A 110 10.56 -25.98 -9.03
C GLN A 110 12.02 -25.52 -8.85
N HIS A 111 12.21 -24.39 -8.22
CA HIS A 111 13.54 -23.92 -7.82
C HIS A 111 13.61 -23.90 -6.29
N GLU A 112 14.57 -24.63 -5.71
CA GLU A 112 14.73 -24.77 -4.26
C GLU A 112 13.43 -25.18 -3.52
N GLY A 113 12.62 -26.05 -4.12
CA GLY A 113 11.34 -26.48 -3.55
C GLY A 113 10.21 -25.43 -3.64
N LYS A 114 10.45 -24.27 -4.29
CA LYS A 114 9.47 -23.24 -4.54
C LYS A 114 9.01 -23.29 -5.99
N GLN A 115 7.70 -23.19 -6.20
CA GLN A 115 7.11 -23.12 -7.52
C GLN A 115 6.85 -21.66 -7.92
N HIS A 116 7.12 -21.33 -9.18
CA HIS A 116 6.83 -20.03 -9.77
C HIS A 116 6.17 -20.24 -11.12
N LEU A 117 5.38 -19.28 -11.57
CA LEU A 117 4.87 -19.29 -12.94
C LEU A 117 5.96 -18.87 -13.91
N PHE A 118 6.84 -17.95 -13.49
CA PHE A 118 8.00 -17.48 -14.23
C PHE A 118 9.20 -17.27 -13.29
N ALA A 119 10.34 -17.85 -13.64
CA ALA A 119 11.62 -17.68 -12.95
C ALA A 119 12.62 -17.01 -13.88
N VAL A 120 12.88 -15.71 -13.69
CA VAL A 120 13.81 -14.91 -14.49
C VAL A 120 15.19 -15.03 -13.86
N HIS A 121 15.99 -16.00 -14.33
CA HIS A 121 17.37 -16.19 -13.85
C HIS A 121 18.39 -15.34 -14.60
N GLY A 122 18.12 -15.05 -15.87
CA GLY A 122 19.02 -14.28 -16.71
C GLY A 122 19.12 -12.82 -16.31
N SER A 123 20.29 -12.24 -16.54
CA SER A 123 20.62 -10.83 -16.27
C SER A 123 20.84 -10.06 -17.58
N ASN A 124 20.81 -8.72 -17.50
CA ASN A 124 21.05 -7.83 -18.65
C ASN A 124 20.09 -8.05 -19.82
N ASN A 125 18.85 -8.47 -19.55
CA ASN A 125 17.86 -8.75 -20.58
C ASN A 125 16.97 -7.52 -20.83
N ARG A 126 16.45 -7.47 -22.04
CA ARG A 126 15.45 -6.47 -22.45
C ARG A 126 14.21 -7.16 -23.01
N PHE A 127 13.12 -7.13 -22.27
CA PHE A 127 11.84 -7.74 -22.62
C PHE A 127 10.89 -6.66 -23.13
N ASP A 128 10.68 -6.62 -24.45
CA ASP A 128 9.67 -5.75 -25.07
C ASP A 128 8.34 -6.52 -25.10
N LEU A 129 7.43 -6.12 -24.21
CA LEU A 129 6.12 -6.74 -24.01
C LEU A 129 4.98 -5.82 -24.45
N ARG A 130 5.25 -4.78 -25.24
CA ARG A 130 4.22 -3.86 -25.73
C ARG A 130 3.21 -4.59 -26.61
N GLY A 131 1.92 -4.34 -26.35
CA GLY A 131 0.82 -5.05 -27.00
C GLY A 131 0.61 -6.46 -26.48
N THR A 132 1.28 -6.86 -25.39
CA THR A 132 1.18 -8.19 -24.79
C THR A 132 0.39 -8.15 -23.50
N VAL A 133 -0.58 -9.03 -23.37
CA VAL A 133 -1.34 -9.29 -22.15
C VAL A 133 -0.94 -10.64 -21.58
N ILE A 134 -0.44 -10.67 -20.37
CA ILE A 134 -0.14 -11.92 -19.65
C ILE A 134 -1.20 -12.09 -18.56
N GLU A 135 -2.08 -13.08 -18.77
CA GLU A 135 -3.15 -13.44 -17.85
C GLU A 135 -2.68 -14.50 -16.87
N THR A 136 -2.75 -14.20 -15.58
CA THR A 136 -2.48 -15.13 -14.50
C THR A 136 -3.81 -15.52 -13.82
N PRO A 137 -4.40 -16.69 -14.16
CA PRO A 137 -5.60 -17.17 -13.50
C PRO A 137 -5.36 -17.44 -12.00
N VAL A 138 -6.34 -17.13 -11.16
CA VAL A 138 -6.26 -17.43 -9.72
C VAL A 138 -6.10 -18.93 -9.47
N SER A 139 -6.67 -19.78 -10.34
CA SER A 139 -6.43 -21.22 -10.30
C SER A 139 -4.97 -21.60 -10.49
N ALA A 140 -4.22 -20.90 -11.35
CA ALA A 140 -2.78 -21.12 -11.54
C ALA A 140 -1.97 -20.62 -10.33
N GLN A 141 -2.34 -19.46 -9.74
CA GLN A 141 -1.72 -18.97 -8.52
C GLN A 141 -1.86 -19.99 -7.37
N SER A 142 -3.03 -20.63 -7.24
CA SER A 142 -3.29 -21.59 -6.18
C SER A 142 -2.40 -22.85 -6.24
N LEU A 143 -1.79 -23.13 -7.38
CA LEU A 143 -0.83 -24.23 -7.53
C LEU A 143 0.54 -23.91 -6.92
N LEU A 144 0.85 -22.62 -6.69
CA LEU A 144 2.14 -22.16 -6.15
C LEU A 144 2.24 -22.29 -4.63
N THR A 145 1.16 -22.62 -3.95
CA THR A 145 1.09 -22.54 -2.49
C THR A 145 1.72 -23.75 -1.83
N THR A 146 2.86 -23.55 -1.23
CA THR A 146 3.43 -24.46 -0.24
C THR A 146 3.19 -23.92 1.17
N LYS A 147 2.92 -24.79 2.14
CA LYS A 147 2.57 -24.41 3.52
C LYS A 147 3.64 -23.59 4.26
N ALA A 148 4.83 -23.45 3.72
CA ALA A 148 6.00 -22.98 4.47
C ALA A 148 6.67 -21.71 3.93
N HIS A 149 6.38 -21.23 2.72
CA HIS A 149 7.18 -20.17 2.09
C HIS A 149 6.33 -19.14 1.34
N VAL A 150 6.87 -17.91 1.23
CA VAL A 150 6.34 -16.87 0.34
C VAL A 150 6.35 -17.39 -1.09
N SER A 151 5.22 -17.34 -1.75
CA SER A 151 5.04 -17.72 -3.15
C SER A 151 4.82 -16.50 -4.03
N SER A 152 5.35 -16.50 -5.23
CA SER A 152 5.25 -15.37 -6.17
C SER A 152 5.02 -15.89 -7.58
N CYS A 153 4.16 -15.21 -8.36
CA CYS A 153 3.90 -15.59 -9.74
C CYS A 153 5.16 -15.43 -10.59
N TRP A 154 5.79 -14.28 -10.49
CA TRP A 154 7.06 -13.96 -11.13
C TRP A 154 8.15 -13.85 -10.06
N ARG A 155 9.27 -14.54 -10.29
CA ARG A 155 10.44 -14.40 -9.45
C ARG A 155 11.64 -13.96 -10.28
N VAL A 156 12.16 -12.76 -10.00
CA VAL A 156 13.24 -12.14 -10.76
C VAL A 156 14.51 -12.24 -9.97
N TYR A 157 15.33 -13.26 -10.26
CA TYR A 157 16.63 -13.51 -9.65
C TYR A 157 17.73 -12.72 -10.33
N GLY A 158 17.65 -12.58 -11.66
CA GLY A 158 18.62 -11.87 -12.46
C GLY A 158 18.60 -10.37 -12.26
N SER A 159 19.72 -9.71 -12.49
CA SER A 159 19.92 -8.27 -12.34
C SER A 159 19.90 -7.55 -13.69
N GLU A 160 19.66 -6.22 -13.64
CA GLU A 160 19.77 -5.33 -14.81
C GLU A 160 18.80 -5.66 -15.96
N ASN A 161 17.69 -6.35 -15.67
CA ASN A 161 16.65 -6.64 -16.65
C ASN A 161 15.74 -5.43 -16.84
N THR A 162 15.24 -5.23 -18.06
CA THR A 162 14.25 -4.20 -18.38
C THR A 162 12.99 -4.84 -18.97
N PHE A 163 11.84 -4.64 -18.31
CA PHE A 163 10.51 -5.02 -18.77
C PHE A 163 9.82 -3.77 -19.34
N ILE A 164 9.32 -3.83 -20.57
CA ILE A 164 8.78 -2.67 -21.28
C ILE A 164 7.37 -2.97 -21.77
N GLY A 165 6.37 -2.19 -21.33
CA GLY A 165 5.03 -2.10 -21.92
C GLY A 165 4.15 -3.33 -21.74
N GLY A 166 4.46 -4.24 -20.81
CA GLY A 166 3.62 -5.41 -20.54
C GLY A 166 2.33 -5.06 -19.79
N TYR A 167 1.24 -5.75 -20.13
CA TYR A 167 -0.02 -5.72 -19.40
C TYR A 167 -0.19 -7.03 -18.62
N PHE A 168 -0.04 -6.99 -17.31
CA PHE A 168 -0.13 -8.16 -16.43
C PHE A 168 -1.45 -8.11 -15.68
N ARG A 169 -2.31 -9.12 -15.86
CA ARG A 169 -3.59 -9.16 -15.13
C ARG A 169 -3.86 -10.51 -14.50
N ASN A 170 -4.35 -10.49 -13.28
CA ASN A 170 -4.92 -11.67 -12.67
C ASN A 170 -6.37 -11.85 -13.16
N VAL A 171 -6.77 -13.10 -13.39
CA VAL A 171 -8.11 -13.45 -13.83
C VAL A 171 -8.78 -14.31 -12.78
N LEU A 172 -9.95 -13.86 -12.31
CA LEU A 172 -10.79 -14.61 -11.39
C LEU A 172 -11.54 -15.69 -12.18
N ASP A 173 -10.92 -16.84 -12.39
CA ASP A 173 -11.48 -17.98 -13.13
C ASP A 173 -12.21 -18.98 -12.21
N LYS A 174 -12.14 -18.78 -10.91
CA LYS A 174 -12.92 -19.49 -9.89
C LYS A 174 -13.47 -18.49 -8.89
N PRO A 175 -14.69 -18.67 -8.40
CA PRO A 175 -15.34 -17.67 -7.52
C PRO A 175 -14.55 -17.41 -6.24
N TYR A 176 -13.91 -18.44 -5.68
CA TYR A 176 -12.97 -18.32 -4.55
C TYR A 176 -12.00 -19.49 -4.61
N PRO A 177 -10.70 -19.25 -4.60
CA PRO A 177 -9.76 -20.35 -4.53
C PRO A 177 -9.89 -21.05 -3.17
N LYS A 178 -10.00 -22.36 -3.21
CA LYS A 178 -9.97 -23.23 -2.04
C LYS A 178 -8.64 -23.14 -1.28
N TYR A 179 -7.62 -22.64 -1.94
CA TYR A 179 -6.25 -22.64 -1.50
C TYR A 179 -5.72 -21.20 -1.46
N ARG A 180 -4.70 -21.01 -0.65
CA ARG A 180 -3.95 -19.79 -0.58
C ARG A 180 -3.45 -19.36 -1.97
N VAL A 181 -3.64 -18.11 -2.33
CA VAL A 181 -3.06 -17.52 -3.54
C VAL A 181 -1.60 -17.15 -3.32
N ALA A 182 -0.86 -16.88 -4.39
CA ALA A 182 0.50 -16.37 -4.30
C ALA A 182 0.55 -15.07 -3.48
N ASP A 183 1.60 -14.88 -2.68
CA ASP A 183 1.75 -13.69 -1.83
C ASP A 183 2.03 -12.43 -2.68
N ASN A 184 2.72 -12.60 -3.82
CA ASN A 184 3.07 -11.51 -4.72
C ASN A 184 2.88 -11.88 -6.19
N GLU A 185 2.52 -10.90 -7.02
CA GLU A 185 2.62 -11.08 -8.46
C GLU A 185 4.10 -11.10 -8.89
N PHE A 186 4.89 -10.10 -8.46
CA PHE A 186 6.33 -10.04 -8.68
C PHE A 186 7.11 -10.05 -7.37
N GLU A 187 8.12 -10.90 -7.27
CA GLU A 187 9.17 -10.86 -6.25
C GLU A 187 10.52 -10.60 -6.94
N ILE A 188 11.13 -9.48 -6.63
CA ILE A 188 12.35 -9.00 -7.29
C ILE A 188 13.49 -9.16 -6.30
N LEU A 189 14.43 -10.04 -6.65
CA LEU A 189 15.61 -10.42 -5.86
C LEU A 189 16.93 -9.99 -6.51
N GLY A 190 16.88 -9.63 -7.79
CA GLY A 190 18.03 -9.10 -8.52
C GLY A 190 18.06 -7.59 -8.50
N ASP A 191 19.28 -7.04 -8.62
CA ASP A 191 19.54 -5.61 -8.58
C ASP A 191 19.23 -4.90 -9.90
N LYS A 192 18.95 -3.59 -9.83
CA LYS A 192 18.85 -2.68 -10.97
C LYS A 192 17.89 -3.10 -12.08
N ASN A 193 16.90 -3.92 -11.75
CA ASN A 193 15.82 -4.23 -12.69
C ASN A 193 14.94 -3.00 -12.90
N ARG A 194 14.38 -2.87 -14.09
CA ARG A 194 13.53 -1.76 -14.49
C ARG A 194 12.20 -2.26 -15.06
N PHE A 195 11.10 -1.77 -14.53
CA PHE A 195 9.77 -1.89 -15.11
C PHE A 195 9.40 -0.53 -15.70
N TYR A 196 9.15 -0.49 -17.00
CA TYR A 196 8.89 0.75 -17.73
C TYR A 196 7.62 0.63 -18.55
N ASP A 197 6.68 1.57 -18.35
CA ASP A 197 5.40 1.64 -19.08
C ASP A 197 4.57 0.35 -18.99
N CYS A 198 4.62 -0.33 -17.85
CA CYS A 198 3.87 -1.56 -17.58
C CYS A 198 2.55 -1.26 -16.87
N THR A 199 1.54 -2.08 -17.14
CA THR A 199 0.24 -2.05 -16.45
C THR A 199 0.02 -3.35 -15.67
N PHE A 200 -0.38 -3.23 -14.41
CA PHE A 200 -0.65 -4.36 -13.52
C PHE A 200 -2.07 -4.28 -12.98
N VAL A 201 -2.85 -5.34 -13.15
CA VAL A 201 -4.19 -5.49 -12.60
C VAL A 201 -4.19 -6.69 -11.65
N ILE A 202 -4.14 -6.43 -10.36
CA ILE A 202 -3.88 -7.41 -9.33
C ILE A 202 -5.16 -7.81 -8.60
N GLN A 203 -5.46 -9.10 -8.61
CA GLN A 203 -6.64 -9.69 -7.98
C GLN A 203 -6.28 -11.02 -7.32
N GLY A 204 -7.18 -11.60 -6.52
CA GLY A 204 -7.04 -12.99 -6.03
C GLY A 204 -6.88 -13.16 -4.54
N SER A 205 -6.80 -12.09 -3.74
CA SER A 205 -6.84 -12.22 -2.28
C SER A 205 -8.19 -12.72 -1.76
N VAL A 206 -8.19 -13.49 -0.66
CA VAL A 206 -9.40 -14.09 -0.08
C VAL A 206 -9.37 -14.02 1.45
N PRO A 207 -10.48 -13.78 2.12
CA PRO A 207 -11.69 -13.11 1.64
C PRO A 207 -11.44 -11.61 1.50
N TYR A 208 -12.07 -11.00 0.52
CA TYR A 208 -11.88 -9.60 0.21
C TYR A 208 -12.53 -8.71 1.29
N GLY A 209 -11.71 -8.05 2.12
CA GLY A 209 -12.16 -6.98 3.02
C GLY A 209 -12.97 -7.37 4.26
N TYR A 210 -13.10 -8.65 4.61
CA TYR A 210 -14.01 -9.07 5.67
C TYR A 210 -13.43 -9.15 7.08
N THR A 211 -12.15 -9.37 7.25
CA THR A 211 -11.61 -9.70 8.57
C THR A 211 -10.62 -8.67 9.09
N ASP A 212 -10.17 -7.79 8.23
CA ASP A 212 -9.22 -6.78 8.58
C ASP A 212 -9.60 -5.43 7.98
N PHE A 213 -10.43 -4.70 8.69
CA PHE A 213 -10.83 -3.36 8.30
C PHE A 213 -9.68 -2.37 8.18
N PHE A 214 -8.53 -2.73 8.72
CA PHE A 214 -7.39 -1.84 8.82
C PHE A 214 -6.10 -2.49 8.31
N GLY A 215 -6.22 -3.56 7.53
CA GLY A 215 -5.13 -4.12 6.78
C GLY A 215 -4.08 -4.90 7.58
N LYS A 216 -4.33 -5.26 8.82
CA LYS A 216 -3.49 -6.23 9.51
C LYS A 216 -4.37 -7.20 10.24
N GLY A 217 -4.26 -8.44 9.85
CA GLY A 217 -4.99 -9.53 10.41
C GLY A 217 -5.31 -9.28 11.86
N ALA A 218 -6.58 -9.27 12.14
CA ALA A 218 -7.07 -9.17 13.51
C ALA A 218 -6.32 -10.20 14.31
N GLY A 219 -5.39 -9.77 15.12
CA GLY A 219 -4.48 -10.67 15.83
C GLY A 219 -5.25 -11.81 16.44
N GLY A 220 -5.09 -13.00 15.90
CA GLY A 220 -5.41 -14.26 16.53
C GLY A 220 -6.85 -14.77 16.49
N GLY A 221 -7.82 -14.12 15.86
CA GLY A 221 -9.20 -14.63 15.93
C GLY A 221 -9.99 -14.65 14.63
N GLY A 222 -9.64 -13.80 13.69
CA GLY A 222 -10.49 -13.47 12.58
C GLY A 222 -10.33 -14.28 11.30
N GLY A 223 -9.53 -15.30 11.31
CA GLY A 223 -9.17 -16.01 10.08
C GLY A 223 -8.06 -15.29 9.30
N ARG A 224 -7.35 -16.04 8.50
CA ARG A 224 -6.24 -15.55 7.70
C ARG A 224 -6.74 -14.90 6.44
N LEU A 225 -6.32 -13.66 6.19
CA LEU A 225 -6.43 -13.07 4.87
C LEU A 225 -5.28 -13.58 4.01
N ASP A 226 -5.60 -14.09 2.85
CA ASP A 226 -4.58 -14.40 1.85
C ASP A 226 -4.26 -13.12 1.08
N LYS A 227 -3.04 -12.63 1.27
CA LYS A 227 -2.56 -11.43 0.62
C LYS A 227 -2.05 -11.76 -0.77
N HIS A 228 -2.26 -10.81 -1.69
CA HIS A 228 -1.62 -10.83 -2.99
C HIS A 228 -1.18 -9.42 -3.35
N SER A 229 0.11 -9.14 -3.22
CA SER A 229 0.72 -7.84 -3.53
C SER A 229 1.17 -7.78 -4.98
N CYS A 230 1.28 -6.59 -5.57
CA CYS A 230 1.81 -6.48 -6.93
C CYS A 230 3.33 -6.73 -6.96
N MET A 231 4.11 -5.96 -6.21
CA MET A 231 5.57 -6.06 -6.23
C MET A 231 6.17 -6.14 -4.83
N ALA A 232 7.04 -7.12 -4.63
CA ALA A 232 7.96 -7.24 -3.50
C ALA A 232 9.39 -7.08 -3.99
N VAL A 233 10.12 -6.07 -3.53
CA VAL A 233 11.56 -5.92 -3.77
C VAL A 233 12.27 -6.31 -2.49
N VAL A 234 13.10 -7.35 -2.53
CA VAL A 234 13.66 -7.98 -1.33
C VAL A 234 15.16 -8.18 -1.47
N ASN A 235 15.95 -7.50 -0.63
CA ASN A 235 17.42 -7.53 -0.64
C ASN A 235 17.99 -7.25 -2.04
N ALA A 236 17.39 -6.32 -2.77
CA ALA A 236 17.71 -6.05 -4.18
C ALA A 236 17.76 -4.54 -4.41
N ASP A 237 18.91 -4.04 -4.85
CA ASP A 237 19.23 -2.63 -4.88
C ASP A 237 19.05 -1.99 -6.26
N GLY A 238 18.80 -0.68 -6.28
CA GLY A 238 18.77 0.12 -7.50
C GLY A 238 17.62 -0.16 -8.46
N ASN A 239 16.59 -0.90 -8.03
CA ASN A 239 15.44 -1.25 -8.85
C ASN A 239 14.55 -0.03 -9.15
N ARG A 240 13.89 -0.02 -10.33
CA ARG A 240 13.10 1.12 -10.82
C ARG A 240 11.74 0.69 -11.35
N VAL A 241 10.72 1.49 -11.02
CA VAL A 241 9.36 1.37 -11.57
C VAL A 241 9.00 2.73 -12.14
N GLU A 242 8.87 2.84 -13.47
CA GLU A 242 8.74 4.12 -14.16
C GLU A 242 7.59 4.05 -15.17
N HIS A 243 6.75 5.10 -15.23
CA HIS A 243 5.58 5.23 -16.10
C HIS A 243 4.57 4.08 -15.96
N CYS A 244 4.57 3.38 -14.82
CA CYS A 244 3.75 2.20 -14.60
C CYS A 244 2.39 2.52 -13.99
N LYS A 245 1.38 1.70 -14.30
CA LYS A 245 0.04 1.76 -13.71
C LYS A 245 -0.23 0.48 -12.92
N ILE A 246 -0.61 0.62 -11.66
CA ILE A 246 -0.93 -0.52 -10.78
C ILE A 246 -2.36 -0.36 -10.27
N TYR A 247 -3.23 -1.27 -10.65
CA TYR A 247 -4.59 -1.42 -10.16
C TYR A 247 -4.60 -2.55 -9.14
N GLN A 248 -4.42 -2.19 -7.88
CA GLN A 248 -4.35 -3.14 -6.77
C GLN A 248 -5.76 -3.47 -6.28
N HIS A 249 -6.42 -4.45 -6.91
CA HIS A 249 -7.76 -4.90 -6.57
C HIS A 249 -7.72 -6.16 -5.69
N SER A 250 -6.65 -6.35 -4.93
CA SER A 250 -6.54 -7.42 -3.94
C SER A 250 -5.97 -6.89 -2.63
N PHE A 251 -6.17 -7.65 -1.54
CA PHE A 251 -5.58 -7.33 -0.26
C PHE A 251 -4.07 -7.57 -0.31
N GLY A 252 -3.30 -6.50 -0.38
CA GLY A 252 -1.86 -6.52 -0.49
C GLY A 252 -1.32 -5.11 -0.78
N HIS A 253 -0.01 -4.97 -0.81
CA HIS A 253 0.65 -3.73 -1.19
C HIS A 253 0.75 -3.62 -2.71
N ALA A 254 0.73 -2.40 -3.25
CA ALA A 254 1.11 -2.24 -4.65
C ALA A 254 2.63 -2.44 -4.80
N ILE A 255 3.44 -1.76 -3.99
CA ILE A 255 4.89 -1.96 -3.97
C ILE A 255 5.35 -2.04 -2.51
N HIS A 256 6.10 -3.06 -2.16
CA HIS A 256 6.74 -3.11 -0.86
C HIS A 256 8.23 -3.46 -0.96
N LEU A 257 9.04 -2.79 -0.13
CA LEU A 257 10.48 -2.85 -0.13
C LEU A 257 10.97 -3.44 1.19
N HIS A 258 11.85 -4.42 1.10
CA HIS A 258 12.48 -5.07 2.26
C HIS A 258 13.99 -5.03 2.12
N SER A 259 14.70 -4.33 3.02
CA SER A 259 16.16 -4.24 3.03
C SER A 259 16.75 -3.84 1.67
N VAL A 260 16.25 -2.74 1.12
CA VAL A 260 16.57 -2.24 -0.23
C VAL A 260 17.36 -0.94 -0.13
N ASP A 261 18.36 -0.76 -0.99
CA ASP A 261 19.10 0.48 -1.18
C ASP A 261 18.93 1.00 -2.63
N GLY A 262 18.51 2.26 -2.78
CA GLY A 262 18.39 2.88 -4.10
C GLY A 262 17.15 2.45 -4.91
N PHE A 263 15.94 2.66 -4.42
CA PHE A 263 14.71 2.41 -5.17
C PHE A 263 14.15 3.70 -5.81
N LEU A 264 13.66 3.60 -7.05
CA LEU A 264 12.97 4.69 -7.74
C LEU A 264 11.57 4.27 -8.21
N ALA A 265 10.53 5.05 -7.79
CA ALA A 265 9.23 5.08 -8.45
C ALA A 265 9.03 6.44 -9.10
N LYS A 266 8.76 6.48 -10.41
CA LYS A 266 8.62 7.74 -11.16
C LYS A 266 7.49 7.67 -12.18
N ASP A 267 6.70 8.75 -12.28
CA ASP A 267 5.57 8.87 -13.21
C ASP A 267 4.59 7.70 -13.10
N CYS A 268 4.36 7.19 -11.87
CA CYS A 268 3.51 6.03 -11.64
C CYS A 268 2.10 6.43 -11.20
N PHE A 269 1.13 5.60 -11.57
CA PHE A 269 -0.23 5.66 -11.08
C PHE A 269 -0.58 4.38 -10.33
N ILE A 270 -0.99 4.50 -9.07
CA ILE A 270 -1.35 3.37 -8.20
C ILE A 270 -2.76 3.61 -7.66
N SER A 271 -3.68 2.69 -7.93
CA SER A 271 -5.06 2.78 -7.45
C SER A 271 -5.47 1.53 -6.71
N GLY A 272 -5.98 1.73 -5.51
CA GLY A 272 -6.56 0.68 -4.68
C GLY A 272 -8.09 0.65 -4.75
N VAL A 273 -8.69 0.05 -3.71
CA VAL A 273 -10.14 -0.14 -3.59
C VAL A 273 -10.60 0.23 -2.20
N LEU A 274 -11.68 1.02 -2.13
CA LEU A 274 -12.39 1.34 -0.91
C LEU A 274 -13.78 0.71 -0.92
N ARG A 275 -14.30 0.43 0.28
CA ARG A 275 -15.66 -0.07 0.50
C ARG A 275 -16.35 0.76 1.57
N PRO A 276 -17.60 1.24 1.33
CA PRO A 276 -18.40 1.87 2.37
C PRO A 276 -18.72 0.87 3.49
N THR A 277 -18.54 1.27 4.73
CA THR A 277 -18.89 0.39 5.87
C THR A 277 -20.36 0.05 5.89
N ASN A 278 -21.24 0.95 5.45
CA ASN A 278 -22.67 0.70 5.33
C ASN A 278 -23.02 -0.43 4.34
N ASP A 279 -22.15 -0.68 3.37
CA ASP A 279 -22.32 -1.83 2.47
C ASP A 279 -22.02 -3.16 3.17
N ILE A 280 -21.05 -3.17 4.10
CA ILE A 280 -20.71 -4.37 4.88
C ILE A 280 -21.89 -4.83 5.74
N PHE A 281 -22.66 -3.89 6.30
CA PHE A 281 -23.85 -4.22 7.10
C PHE A 281 -24.99 -4.89 6.33
N LYS A 282 -24.93 -4.90 4.98
CA LYS A 282 -25.89 -5.61 4.15
C LYS A 282 -25.60 -7.11 4.03
N GLU A 283 -24.43 -7.54 4.49
CA GLU A 283 -24.02 -8.95 4.40
C GLU A 283 -24.90 -9.83 5.30
N LYS A 284 -25.41 -10.92 4.72
CA LYS A 284 -26.26 -11.90 5.39
C LYS A 284 -25.49 -13.14 5.82
N ALA A 285 -24.31 -13.34 5.25
CA ALA A 285 -23.44 -14.47 5.51
C ALA A 285 -21.97 -14.03 5.40
N GLY A 286 -21.03 -14.87 5.80
CA GLY A 286 -19.59 -14.61 5.73
C GLY A 286 -19.01 -13.96 6.97
N ARG A 287 -17.74 -13.59 6.90
CA ARG A 287 -16.94 -13.22 8.07
C ARG A 287 -17.46 -11.99 8.83
N ALA A 288 -17.91 -10.96 8.14
CA ALA A 288 -18.45 -9.78 8.81
C ALA A 288 -19.67 -10.16 9.68
N LYS A 289 -20.55 -11.00 9.15
CA LYS A 289 -21.73 -11.51 9.87
C LYS A 289 -21.34 -12.46 11.00
N GLU A 290 -20.39 -13.36 10.79
CA GLU A 290 -19.87 -14.29 11.83
C GLU A 290 -19.30 -13.55 13.03
N PHE A 291 -18.67 -12.40 12.82
CA PHE A 291 -18.16 -11.52 13.89
C PHE A 291 -19.18 -10.53 14.42
N ASP A 292 -20.43 -10.67 14.07
CA ASP A 292 -21.50 -9.74 14.47
C ASP A 292 -21.13 -8.28 14.17
N PHE A 293 -20.54 -8.04 13.00
CA PHE A 293 -20.05 -6.73 12.56
C PHE A 293 -19.10 -6.04 13.55
N LYS A 294 -18.26 -6.84 14.19
CA LYS A 294 -17.22 -6.35 15.11
C LYS A 294 -15.83 -6.63 14.55
N ILE A 295 -14.92 -5.68 14.75
CA ILE A 295 -13.51 -5.85 14.42
C ILE A 295 -12.72 -6.22 15.65
N GLN A 296 -11.72 -7.10 15.51
CA GLN A 296 -10.89 -7.60 16.62
C GLN A 296 -9.47 -7.01 16.67
N TYR A 297 -9.22 -5.94 15.91
CA TYR A 297 -7.92 -5.29 15.96
C TYR A 297 -7.80 -4.40 17.21
N ARG A 298 -6.83 -4.71 18.08
CA ARG A 298 -6.61 -4.01 19.38
C ARG A 298 -7.85 -3.94 20.28
N GLY A 299 -8.63 -5.02 20.30
CA GLY A 299 -9.85 -5.16 21.06
C GLY A 299 -11.09 -5.29 20.16
N VAL A 300 -12.15 -5.85 20.74
CA VAL A 300 -13.42 -6.03 20.04
C VAL A 300 -14.13 -4.68 19.92
N ARG A 301 -14.42 -4.23 18.72
CA ARG A 301 -15.13 -2.96 18.45
C ARG A 301 -16.18 -3.15 17.37
N PRO A 302 -17.33 -2.44 17.44
CA PRO A 302 -18.25 -2.38 16.33
C PRO A 302 -17.58 -1.82 15.07
N ILE A 303 -18.01 -2.27 13.91
CA ILE A 303 -17.68 -1.60 12.65
C ILE A 303 -18.33 -0.21 12.68
N PRO A 304 -17.60 0.86 12.43
CA PRO A 304 -18.19 2.20 12.37
C PRO A 304 -19.12 2.31 11.17
N ARG A 305 -20.22 3.05 11.31
CA ARG A 305 -21.11 3.41 10.20
C ARG A 305 -20.61 4.66 9.49
N ASP A 306 -21.05 4.81 8.25
CA ASP A 306 -20.79 6.02 7.43
C ASP A 306 -19.30 6.30 7.22
N GLU A 307 -18.47 5.25 7.19
CA GLU A 307 -17.04 5.35 6.92
C GLU A 307 -16.64 4.57 5.67
N MET A 308 -15.45 4.85 5.17
CA MET A 308 -14.78 4.09 4.12
C MET A 308 -13.67 3.25 4.72
N ILE A 309 -13.54 2.02 4.24
CA ILE A 309 -12.44 1.13 4.58
C ILE A 309 -11.68 0.70 3.34
N PRO A 310 -10.35 0.59 3.43
CA PRO A 310 -9.55 0.08 2.34
C PRO A 310 -9.66 -1.45 2.27
N LEU A 311 -9.83 -1.97 1.06
CA LEU A 311 -9.72 -3.40 0.78
C LEU A 311 -8.31 -3.80 0.34
N THR A 312 -7.38 -2.86 0.38
CA THR A 312 -5.97 -3.01 0.01
C THR A 312 -5.06 -2.62 1.17
N GLU A 313 -3.79 -2.92 1.09
CA GLU A 313 -2.81 -2.39 2.03
C GLU A 313 -2.21 -1.07 1.52
N SER A 314 -0.90 -0.85 1.67
CA SER A 314 -0.28 0.43 1.29
C SER A 314 0.06 0.48 -0.20
N GLY A 315 0.03 1.69 -0.77
CA GLY A 315 0.51 1.94 -2.13
C GLY A 315 2.00 1.64 -2.24
N ILE A 316 2.83 2.46 -1.58
CA ILE A 316 4.25 2.17 -1.47
C ILE A 316 4.61 2.01 0.01
N ARG A 317 5.20 0.87 0.36
CA ARG A 317 5.52 0.49 1.73
C ARG A 317 6.97 0.06 1.87
N THR A 318 7.64 0.52 2.93
CA THR A 318 8.97 0.02 3.30
C THR A 318 8.94 -0.80 4.57
N TYR A 319 9.80 -1.80 4.62
CA TYR A 319 10.06 -2.66 5.77
C TYR A 319 11.55 -2.75 6.05
N GLU A 320 11.92 -2.90 7.31
CA GLU A 320 13.30 -3.13 7.75
C GLU A 320 14.27 -2.00 7.37
N LYS A 321 15.47 -2.35 6.87
CA LYS A 321 16.54 -1.41 6.57
C LYS A 321 16.46 -0.94 5.12
N VAL A 322 15.58 0.01 4.83
CA VAL A 322 15.45 0.60 3.49
C VAL A 322 16.17 1.95 3.44
N ARG A 323 16.91 2.20 2.36
CA ARG A 323 17.67 3.42 2.12
C ARG A 323 17.44 3.96 0.72
N ASP A 324 17.74 5.25 0.56
CA ASP A 324 17.79 5.94 -0.72
C ASP A 324 16.59 5.67 -1.65
N VAL A 325 15.38 5.88 -1.10
CA VAL A 325 14.11 5.77 -1.81
C VAL A 325 13.75 7.10 -2.43
N PHE A 326 13.50 7.10 -3.72
CA PHE A 326 13.06 8.26 -4.48
C PHE A 326 11.70 7.98 -5.10
N ILE A 327 10.73 8.87 -4.84
CA ILE A 327 9.40 8.82 -5.42
C ILE A 327 9.13 10.17 -6.06
N LYS A 328 8.86 10.17 -7.37
CA LYS A 328 8.68 11.40 -8.12
C LYS A 328 7.47 11.29 -9.06
N ASP A 329 6.70 12.38 -9.18
CA ASP A 329 5.59 12.51 -10.12
C ASP A 329 4.60 11.32 -10.06
N THR A 330 4.37 10.80 -8.84
CA THR A 330 3.62 9.55 -8.62
C THR A 330 2.31 9.83 -7.89
N ILE A 331 1.22 9.25 -8.40
CA ILE A 331 -0.11 9.36 -7.80
C ILE A 331 -0.47 8.01 -7.16
N VAL A 332 -0.88 8.05 -5.90
CA VAL A 332 -1.41 6.90 -5.17
C VAL A 332 -2.79 7.25 -4.63
N GLU A 333 -3.80 6.45 -4.96
CA GLU A 333 -5.17 6.66 -4.50
C GLU A 333 -5.80 5.39 -3.94
N ARG A 334 -6.78 5.54 -3.04
CA ARG A 334 -7.65 4.47 -2.52
C ARG A 334 -6.91 3.30 -1.88
N MET A 335 -5.65 3.52 -1.52
CA MET A 335 -4.87 2.57 -0.74
C MET A 335 -5.05 2.86 0.75
N ARG A 336 -4.87 1.85 1.60
CA ARG A 336 -4.93 2.03 3.05
C ARG A 336 -3.99 3.14 3.53
N GLY A 337 -2.71 3.07 3.19
CA GLY A 337 -1.75 4.14 3.36
C GLY A 337 -1.15 4.43 2.00
N CYS A 338 -1.36 5.62 1.44
CA CYS A 338 -0.81 5.89 0.13
C CYS A 338 0.71 5.75 0.13
N TYR A 339 1.37 6.44 1.05
CA TYR A 339 2.83 6.37 1.22
C TYR A 339 3.17 6.04 2.67
N ALA A 340 3.74 4.88 2.91
CA ALA A 340 4.12 4.38 4.24
C ALA A 340 5.61 4.02 4.27
N LEU A 341 6.47 5.04 4.32
CA LEU A 341 7.90 4.92 4.13
C LEU A 341 8.66 5.16 5.43
N TYR A 342 9.35 4.13 5.89
CA TYR A 342 10.17 4.15 7.10
C TYR A 342 11.56 3.63 6.73
N GLY A 343 12.57 4.48 6.81
CA GLY A 343 13.91 4.13 6.33
C GLY A 343 15.02 4.50 7.30
N VAL A 344 16.24 4.17 6.90
CA VAL A 344 17.47 4.50 7.63
C VAL A 344 18.41 5.41 6.83
N GLY A 345 18.12 5.61 5.53
CA GLY A 345 18.84 6.49 4.60
C GLY A 345 17.98 7.65 4.13
N LYS A 346 18.22 8.11 2.93
CA LYS A 346 17.41 9.17 2.31
C LYS A 346 16.05 8.62 1.87
N ILE A 347 15.00 9.37 2.15
CA ILE A 347 13.67 9.15 1.58
C ILE A 347 13.25 10.48 0.96
N HIS A 348 13.05 10.50 -0.33
CA HIS A 348 12.72 11.72 -1.06
C HIS A 348 11.45 11.53 -1.88
N LEU A 349 10.45 12.38 -1.61
CA LEU A 349 9.23 12.50 -2.40
C LEU A 349 9.23 13.87 -3.07
N GLU A 350 8.99 13.90 -4.37
CA GLU A 350 8.84 15.13 -5.16
C GLU A 350 7.58 14.99 -6.04
N ASN A 351 6.68 15.97 -5.96
CA ASN A 351 5.41 15.96 -6.68
C ASN A 351 4.62 14.63 -6.51
N ALA A 352 4.61 14.11 -5.28
CA ALA A 352 3.89 12.90 -4.94
C ALA A 352 2.47 13.24 -4.47
N THR A 353 1.47 12.63 -5.09
CA THR A 353 0.06 12.91 -4.80
C THR A 353 -0.60 11.72 -4.12
N ALA A 354 -1.29 11.96 -3.01
CA ALA A 354 -2.15 11.01 -2.33
C ALA A 354 -3.62 11.42 -2.45
N ARG A 355 -4.47 10.52 -2.95
CA ARG A 355 -5.91 10.77 -3.10
C ARG A 355 -6.73 9.72 -2.39
N GLU A 356 -7.87 10.12 -1.84
CA GLU A 356 -8.88 9.23 -1.26
C GLU A 356 -8.26 8.16 -0.34
N ALA A 357 -7.33 8.59 0.54
CA ALA A 357 -6.58 7.67 1.39
C ALA A 357 -7.50 6.89 2.34
N GLY A 358 -7.33 5.57 2.42
CA GLY A 358 -8.20 4.68 3.20
C GLY A 358 -7.92 4.68 4.71
N ASP A 359 -6.72 5.05 5.16
CA ASP A 359 -6.35 5.18 6.58
C ASP A 359 -5.46 6.42 6.80
N PHE A 360 -4.53 6.73 5.88
CA PHE A 360 -3.72 7.94 5.87
C PHE A 360 -3.06 8.18 4.50
N ALA A 361 -2.78 9.44 4.17
CA ALA A 361 -2.06 9.78 2.95
C ALA A 361 -0.55 9.53 3.10
N PHE A 362 0.08 10.14 4.10
CA PHE A 362 1.53 10.09 4.29
C PHE A 362 1.91 9.64 5.71
N ALA A 363 2.84 8.69 5.79
CA ALA A 363 3.55 8.31 6.99
C ALA A 363 5.03 8.09 6.62
N ILE A 364 5.80 9.17 6.61
CA ILE A 364 7.15 9.21 6.09
C ILE A 364 8.13 9.56 7.20
N THR A 365 9.05 8.64 7.51
CA THR A 365 10.08 8.88 8.51
C THR A 365 11.41 8.29 8.10
N SER A 366 12.51 8.97 8.39
CA SER A 366 13.83 8.41 8.33
C SER A 366 14.52 8.49 9.70
N ARG A 367 15.30 7.48 10.02
CA ARG A 367 16.03 7.39 11.29
C ARG A 367 17.16 8.42 11.37
N SER A 368 17.75 8.57 12.53
CA SER A 368 18.71 9.61 12.92
C SER A 368 19.88 9.85 11.95
N THR A 369 20.26 8.87 11.14
CA THR A 369 21.34 8.98 10.16
C THR A 369 20.87 9.35 8.75
N GLY A 370 19.57 9.26 8.50
CA GLY A 370 18.96 9.60 7.22
C GLY A 370 18.18 10.90 7.26
N LYS A 371 17.66 11.30 6.10
CA LYS A 371 16.77 12.45 5.96
C LYS A 371 15.58 12.09 5.09
N ALA A 372 14.37 12.34 5.59
CA ALA A 372 13.18 12.31 4.76
C ALA A 372 12.81 13.73 4.31
N THR A 373 12.53 13.87 3.02
CA THR A 373 12.08 15.13 2.44
C THR A 373 10.85 14.89 1.59
N MET A 374 9.88 15.78 1.72
CA MET A 374 8.71 15.88 0.84
C MET A 374 8.70 17.27 0.26
N LYS A 375 8.68 17.37 -1.07
CA LYS A 375 8.67 18.63 -1.80
C LYS A 375 7.53 18.61 -2.80
N ASP A 376 6.74 19.67 -2.85
CA ASP A 376 5.59 19.80 -3.75
C ASP A 376 4.65 18.58 -3.70
N CYS A 377 4.44 17.99 -2.51
CA CYS A 377 3.54 16.87 -2.34
C CYS A 377 2.09 17.32 -2.14
N HIS A 378 1.13 16.48 -2.54
CA HIS A 378 -0.29 16.84 -2.57
C HIS A 378 -1.14 15.80 -1.86
N ALA A 379 -2.18 16.24 -1.16
CA ALA A 379 -3.22 15.38 -0.59
C ALA A 379 -4.60 16.01 -0.69
N ASP A 380 -5.62 15.19 -0.93
CA ASP A 380 -7.01 15.60 -0.78
C ASP A 380 -7.55 15.31 0.63
N LEU A 381 -8.72 15.84 0.93
CA LEU A 381 -9.41 15.68 2.21
C LEU A 381 -10.58 14.67 2.11
N ALA A 382 -10.40 13.58 1.36
CA ALA A 382 -11.50 12.69 1.02
C ALA A 382 -12.08 11.92 2.21
N TYR A 383 -11.31 11.04 2.85
CA TYR A 383 -11.87 10.12 3.84
C TYR A 383 -11.14 10.08 5.18
N ASN A 384 -9.81 10.13 5.16
CA ASN A 384 -8.98 9.89 6.35
C ASN A 384 -7.83 10.89 6.44
N PRO A 385 -7.10 10.92 7.58
CA PRO A 385 -6.08 11.93 7.83
C PRO A 385 -4.99 11.96 6.76
N VAL A 386 -4.48 13.17 6.52
CA VAL A 386 -3.34 13.37 5.62
C VAL A 386 -2.06 12.84 6.26
N PHE A 387 -1.86 13.09 7.56
CA PHE A 387 -0.62 12.76 8.26
C PHE A 387 -0.79 11.65 9.29
N ASN A 388 0.15 10.70 9.31
CA ASN A 388 0.27 9.73 10.37
C ASN A 388 1.75 9.48 10.72
N PHE A 389 2.36 10.45 11.39
CA PHE A 389 3.76 10.36 11.86
C PHE A 389 3.92 9.67 13.21
N THR A 390 2.85 9.08 13.74
CA THR A 390 2.88 8.32 15.00
C THR A 390 3.43 6.90 14.83
N ARG A 391 3.74 6.48 13.62
CA ARG A 391 4.31 5.16 13.32
C ARG A 391 5.80 5.26 12.99
N GLY A 392 6.52 4.16 13.17
CA GLY A 392 7.96 4.12 12.96
C GLY A 392 8.76 4.80 14.09
N GLU A 393 9.98 5.17 13.84
CA GLU A 393 10.80 5.96 14.77
C GLU A 393 10.45 7.45 14.66
N LEU A 394 10.85 8.20 15.69
CA LEU A 394 10.66 9.64 15.70
C LEU A 394 11.47 10.28 14.56
N PRO A 395 10.85 11.04 13.63
CA PRO A 395 11.57 11.73 12.58
C PRO A 395 12.48 12.80 13.16
N VAL A 396 13.71 12.92 12.63
CA VAL A 396 14.70 13.90 13.08
C VAL A 396 15.27 14.65 11.89
N ARG A 397 15.25 15.98 11.92
CA ARG A 397 15.75 16.88 10.87
C ARG A 397 15.12 16.65 9.49
N ASN A 398 13.88 16.22 9.48
CA ASN A 398 13.15 15.96 8.24
C ASN A 398 12.39 17.21 7.79
N ASP A 399 12.25 17.37 6.46
CA ASP A 399 11.55 18.49 5.85
C ASP A 399 10.34 17.99 5.07
N TYR A 400 9.18 18.58 5.33
CA TYR A 400 7.91 18.18 4.74
C TYR A 400 7.16 19.40 4.20
N GLU A 401 6.87 19.40 2.91
CA GLU A 401 6.06 20.38 2.22
C GLU A 401 4.89 19.71 1.52
N ILE A 402 3.67 20.06 1.89
CA ILE A 402 2.44 19.42 1.41
C ILE A 402 1.38 20.48 1.13
N THR A 403 0.71 20.34 -0.01
CA THR A 403 -0.46 21.11 -0.39
C THR A 403 -1.73 20.29 -0.17
N ILE A 404 -2.69 20.87 0.56
CA ILE A 404 -4.00 20.28 0.83
C ILE A 404 -5.01 20.78 -0.19
N HIS A 405 -5.77 19.87 -0.79
CA HIS A 405 -6.79 20.12 -1.79
C HIS A 405 -8.18 19.76 -1.28
N ASP A 406 -9.21 20.28 -1.94
CA ASP A 406 -10.59 19.90 -1.72
C ASP A 406 -10.76 18.38 -1.92
N PRO A 407 -11.72 17.76 -1.21
CA PRO A 407 -12.10 16.39 -1.51
C PRO A 407 -12.75 16.27 -2.89
N PRO A 408 -12.71 15.09 -3.54
CA PRO A 408 -13.52 14.84 -4.72
C PRO A 408 -15.00 15.14 -4.47
N GLU A 409 -15.74 15.60 -5.49
CA GLU A 409 -17.14 16.07 -5.34
C GLU A 409 -18.10 15.02 -4.79
N ASP A 410 -17.87 13.77 -5.12
CA ASP A 410 -18.66 12.60 -4.72
C ASP A 410 -18.16 11.93 -3.43
N SER A 411 -17.14 12.47 -2.78
CA SER A 411 -16.59 11.91 -1.54
C SER A 411 -17.34 12.45 -0.31
N SER A 412 -17.51 11.58 0.68
CA SER A 412 -18.04 11.95 2.01
C SER A 412 -16.90 11.88 3.03
N PRO A 413 -16.27 13.01 3.37
CA PRO A 413 -15.17 13.03 4.33
C PRO A 413 -15.64 12.52 5.72
N THR A 414 -14.95 11.52 6.25
CA THR A 414 -15.23 10.95 7.58
C THR A 414 -13.95 10.83 8.41
N PRO A 415 -13.19 11.92 8.59
CA PRO A 415 -11.91 11.86 9.28
C PRO A 415 -12.09 11.58 10.77
N ARG A 416 -11.30 10.66 11.28
CA ARG A 416 -11.29 10.30 12.70
C ARG A 416 -10.40 11.21 13.55
N THR A 417 -9.38 11.82 12.96
CA THR A 417 -8.29 12.49 13.71
C THR A 417 -7.87 13.84 13.12
N GLY A 418 -8.72 14.50 12.39
CA GLY A 418 -8.40 15.77 11.75
C GLY A 418 -7.46 15.61 10.55
N LEU A 419 -6.63 16.61 10.27
CA LEU A 419 -5.57 16.55 9.29
C LEU A 419 -4.51 15.49 9.67
N GLY A 420 -4.46 15.10 10.93
CA GLY A 420 -3.56 14.07 11.43
C GLY A 420 -2.67 14.49 12.57
N VAL A 421 -1.66 13.66 12.84
CA VAL A 421 -0.69 13.86 13.91
C VAL A 421 0.71 13.96 13.34
N ILE A 422 1.44 15.01 13.70
CA ILE A 422 2.86 15.21 13.38
C ILE A 422 3.71 15.16 14.64
N CYS A 423 4.85 14.48 14.55
CA CYS A 423 5.83 14.33 15.63
C CYS A 423 7.23 14.51 15.06
N GLY A 424 8.23 14.79 15.88
CA GLY A 424 9.62 14.86 15.40
C GLY A 424 10.52 15.72 16.25
N ASP A 425 11.79 15.73 15.91
CA ASP A 425 12.79 16.62 16.50
C ASP A 425 13.54 17.38 15.40
N LYS A 426 13.61 18.69 15.52
CA LYS A 426 14.25 19.58 14.53
C LYS A 426 13.67 19.41 13.11
N CYS A 427 12.38 19.11 13.00
CA CYS A 427 11.69 18.95 11.73
C CYS A 427 11.09 20.28 11.25
N HIS A 428 10.91 20.38 9.94
CA HIS A 428 10.24 21.52 9.31
C HIS A 428 9.01 21.00 8.54
N PHE A 429 7.84 21.51 8.88
CA PHE A 429 6.56 21.15 8.27
C PHE A 429 5.92 22.39 7.64
N VAL A 430 5.66 22.33 6.35
CA VAL A 430 4.92 23.39 5.62
C VAL A 430 3.66 22.76 5.05
N ILE A 431 2.51 23.29 5.43
CA ILE A 431 1.19 22.84 5.00
C ILE A 431 0.52 23.98 4.28
N HIS A 432 0.49 23.88 2.96
CA HIS A 432 -0.19 24.84 2.08
C HIS A 432 -1.68 24.52 1.97
N ASP A 433 -2.48 25.56 1.76
CA ASP A 433 -3.92 25.47 1.59
C ASP A 433 -4.28 25.83 0.14
N ALA A 434 -4.69 24.85 -0.63
CA ALA A 434 -5.26 25.01 -1.96
C ALA A 434 -6.76 24.66 -1.99
N THR A 435 -7.42 24.57 -0.81
CA THR A 435 -8.85 24.32 -0.76
C THR A 435 -9.63 25.57 -1.22
N THR A 436 -10.69 25.35 -1.99
CA THR A 436 -11.61 26.41 -2.44
C THR A 436 -12.81 26.55 -1.49
N LYS A 437 -13.04 25.54 -0.64
CA LYS A 437 -14.12 25.48 0.34
C LYS A 437 -13.54 25.44 1.77
N PRO A 438 -14.32 25.81 2.79
CA PRO A 438 -13.92 25.58 4.18
C PRO A 438 -13.56 24.12 4.42
N LEU A 439 -12.58 23.88 5.30
CA LEU A 439 -12.21 22.50 5.65
C LEU A 439 -13.44 21.71 6.10
N PRO A 440 -13.64 20.48 5.57
CA PRO A 440 -14.75 19.65 5.98
C PRO A 440 -14.70 19.34 7.48
N ARG A 441 -15.87 19.14 8.08
CA ARG A 441 -15.98 18.74 9.47
C ARG A 441 -15.09 17.53 9.75
N GLY A 442 -14.24 17.63 10.79
CA GLY A 442 -13.32 16.59 11.18
C GLY A 442 -11.91 16.78 10.61
N PHE A 443 -11.68 17.61 9.57
CA PHE A 443 -10.35 18.03 9.13
C PHE A 443 -9.88 19.35 9.74
N ASP A 444 -10.65 19.92 10.64
CA ASP A 444 -10.47 21.21 11.29
C ASP A 444 -9.35 21.22 12.36
N ARG A 445 -8.60 20.13 12.48
CA ARG A 445 -7.58 19.95 13.53
C ARG A 445 -6.30 19.32 13.02
N LEU A 446 -5.15 19.90 13.38
CA LEU A 446 -3.80 19.34 13.25
C LEU A 446 -3.21 19.14 14.65
N VAL A 447 -2.81 17.95 14.99
CA VAL A 447 -2.21 17.62 16.29
C VAL A 447 -0.69 17.58 16.18
N CYS A 448 0.01 18.32 17.02
CA CYS A 448 1.46 18.31 17.15
C CYS A 448 1.83 17.54 18.42
N GLY A 449 2.64 16.48 18.25
CA GLY A 449 2.94 15.54 19.34
C GLY A 449 1.79 14.56 19.58
N ASP A 450 2.08 13.48 20.27
CA ASP A 450 1.10 12.58 20.89
C ASP A 450 1.62 12.15 22.27
N LYS A 451 0.82 11.42 23.04
CA LYS A 451 1.19 11.05 24.41
C LYS A 451 2.54 10.31 24.53
N ASN A 452 3.00 9.66 23.46
CA ASN A 452 4.22 8.84 23.44
C ASN A 452 5.34 9.44 22.59
N ARG A 453 5.03 10.43 21.74
CA ARG A 453 5.95 10.98 20.73
C ARG A 453 5.91 12.49 20.71
N PRO A 454 7.00 13.14 21.11
CA PRO A 454 7.07 14.58 21.15
C PRO A 454 7.21 15.21 19.76
N LEU A 455 6.91 16.50 19.69
CA LEU A 455 7.42 17.40 18.67
C LEU A 455 8.33 18.42 19.37
N THR A 456 9.62 18.44 19.02
CA THR A 456 10.59 19.29 19.69
C THR A 456 11.46 20.05 18.70
N ARG A 457 11.85 21.28 19.08
CA ARG A 457 12.79 22.15 18.30
C ARG A 457 12.45 22.24 16.81
N SER A 458 11.18 22.18 16.49
CA SER A 458 10.65 22.07 15.13
C SER A 458 9.93 23.34 14.70
N GLU A 459 9.82 23.56 13.40
CA GLU A 459 8.98 24.62 12.83
C GLU A 459 7.78 24.00 12.12
N VAL A 460 6.59 24.54 12.40
CA VAL A 460 5.34 24.17 11.74
C VAL A 460 4.72 25.43 11.12
N ILE A 461 4.54 25.43 9.81
CA ILE A 461 3.87 26.49 9.05
C ILE A 461 2.55 25.94 8.54
N ASN A 462 1.46 26.24 9.23
CA ASN A 462 0.11 25.84 8.84
C ASN A 462 -0.60 27.00 8.14
N GLN A 463 -0.76 26.91 6.84
CA GLN A 463 -1.51 27.91 6.06
C GLN A 463 -3.00 27.57 5.94
N THR A 464 -3.45 26.39 6.42
CA THR A 464 -4.87 26.03 6.48
C THR A 464 -5.59 26.73 7.63
N THR A 465 -6.90 26.68 7.62
CA THR A 465 -7.73 27.19 8.73
C THR A 465 -7.85 26.22 9.91
N ALA A 466 -7.23 25.03 9.83
CA ALA A 466 -7.26 24.03 10.89
C ALA A 466 -6.66 24.56 12.19
N THR A 467 -7.28 24.22 13.30
CA THR A 467 -6.74 24.49 14.64
C THR A 467 -5.51 23.62 14.90
N VAL A 468 -4.39 24.23 15.19
CA VAL A 468 -3.17 23.52 15.60
C VAL A 468 -3.22 23.27 17.10
N VAL A 469 -3.15 22.02 17.51
CA VAL A 469 -3.15 21.61 18.91
C VAL A 469 -1.76 21.11 19.27
N LEU A 470 -1.10 21.79 20.19
CA LEU A 470 0.19 21.39 20.72
C LEU A 470 -0.05 20.60 22.00
N GLU A 471 0.30 19.31 21.99
CA GLU A 471 0.20 18.44 23.14
C GLU A 471 1.27 18.80 24.22
N LYS A 472 1.11 18.29 25.44
CA LYS A 472 1.97 18.62 26.59
C LYS A 472 3.46 18.35 26.39
N ASN A 473 3.81 17.47 25.45
CA ASN A 473 5.19 17.10 25.11
C ASN A 473 5.74 17.83 23.87
N VAL A 474 5.05 18.90 23.43
CA VAL A 474 5.57 19.81 22.39
C VAL A 474 6.41 20.88 23.04
N GLU A 475 7.69 20.99 22.62
CA GLU A 475 8.62 21.85 23.32
C GLU A 475 9.62 22.56 22.37
N ASN A 476 9.87 23.85 22.66
CA ASN A 476 10.83 24.69 21.93
C ASN A 476 10.53 24.77 20.41
N CYS A 477 9.26 24.79 20.03
CA CYS A 477 8.82 24.84 18.62
C CYS A 477 8.42 26.25 18.21
N VAL A 478 8.55 26.54 16.91
CA VAL A 478 8.01 27.74 16.26
C VAL A 478 6.79 27.32 15.45
N ILE A 479 5.63 27.87 15.79
CA ILE A 479 4.35 27.56 15.14
C ILE A 479 3.85 28.81 14.45
N ARG A 480 3.85 28.80 13.13
CA ARG A 480 3.21 29.82 12.28
C ARG A 480 1.88 29.28 11.78
N SER A 481 0.76 29.86 12.16
CA SER A 481 -0.54 29.31 11.80
C SER A 481 -1.52 30.39 11.36
N ARG A 482 -2.26 30.10 10.27
CA ARG A 482 -3.44 30.88 9.88
C ARG A 482 -4.64 30.53 10.77
N GLY A 483 -4.82 29.23 11.09
CA GLY A 483 -5.83 28.77 12.02
C GLY A 483 -5.50 29.05 13.48
N PRO A 484 -6.45 28.83 14.42
CA PRO A 484 -6.21 28.94 15.85
C PRO A 484 -5.09 28.03 16.31
N VAL A 485 -4.44 28.37 17.44
CA VAL A 485 -3.45 27.50 18.11
C VAL A 485 -3.85 27.30 19.56
N ILE A 486 -3.94 26.06 19.98
CA ILE A 486 -4.11 25.67 21.39
C ILE A 486 -2.79 25.08 21.86
N ASP A 487 -2.08 25.80 22.71
CA ASP A 487 -0.76 25.41 23.20
C ASP A 487 -0.84 24.85 24.63
N GLN A 488 -0.65 23.55 24.79
CA GLN A 488 -0.51 22.86 26.07
C GLN A 488 0.95 22.48 26.34
N GLY A 489 1.86 22.79 25.40
CA GLY A 489 3.27 22.46 25.47
C GLY A 489 4.08 23.48 26.26
N ARG A 490 5.39 23.54 26.03
CA ARG A 490 6.31 24.40 26.77
C ARG A 490 7.27 25.14 25.84
N ARG A 491 7.53 26.42 26.17
CA ARG A 491 8.52 27.25 25.46
C ARG A 491 8.31 27.35 23.97
N ASN A 492 7.07 27.26 23.49
CA ASN A 492 6.75 27.39 22.10
C ASN A 492 6.54 28.87 21.72
N ARG A 493 6.86 29.22 20.49
CA ARG A 493 6.61 30.55 19.94
C ARG A 493 5.50 30.45 18.89
N VAL A 494 4.34 31.01 19.19
CA VAL A 494 3.19 31.03 18.30
C VAL A 494 3.14 32.37 17.54
N ILE A 495 3.02 32.30 16.20
CA ILE A 495 2.97 33.45 15.30
C ILE A 495 1.74 33.30 14.40
N LYS A 496 0.85 34.26 14.41
CA LYS A 496 -0.35 34.26 13.55
C LYS A 496 0.00 34.70 12.14
N ILE A 497 -0.36 33.88 11.13
CA ILE A 497 -0.28 34.23 9.72
C ILE A 497 -1.54 35.07 9.35
N ARG A 498 -1.36 36.24 8.76
CA ARG A 498 -2.48 37.07 8.27
C ARG A 498 -2.95 36.56 6.89
N SER A 499 -4.24 36.57 6.62
CA SER A 499 -4.77 36.24 5.30
C SER A 499 -4.39 37.31 4.28
N ARG A 500 -3.99 36.92 3.06
CA ARG A 500 -3.64 37.89 1.96
C ARG A 500 -4.79 38.82 1.58
N GLU A 501 -6.05 38.47 1.86
CA GLU A 501 -7.21 39.35 1.57
C GLU A 501 -7.28 40.63 2.43
N ALA A 502 -6.72 40.60 3.65
CA ALA A 502 -6.73 41.77 4.51
C ALA A 502 -5.81 42.92 4.00
N THR A 503 -4.86 42.57 3.11
CA THR A 503 -3.92 43.59 2.57
C THR A 503 -4.49 44.31 1.33
N LYS A 504 -5.37 43.66 0.54
CA LYS A 504 -6.02 44.32 -0.60
C LYS A 504 -7.08 45.37 -0.21
N LYS A 505 -7.76 45.18 0.93
CA LYS A 505 -8.76 46.15 1.41
C LYS A 505 -8.18 47.42 2.05
N ARG A 506 -6.89 47.43 2.41
CA ARG A 506 -6.23 48.63 2.92
C ARG A 506 -5.64 49.57 1.83
N GLY A 507 -5.32 48.99 0.66
CA GLY A 507 -4.77 49.79 -0.47
C GLY A 507 -5.82 50.49 -1.34
N SER A 508 -7.12 50.29 -1.08
CA SER A 508 -8.20 50.94 -1.85
C SER A 508 -8.92 52.06 -1.08
N ARG A 509 -8.32 52.57 0.00
CA ARG A 509 -8.84 53.69 0.82
C ARG A 509 -7.84 54.84 0.97
N GLU A 510 -6.87 54.97 0.07
CA GLU A 510 -6.06 56.17 -0.09
C GLU A 510 -6.33 56.85 -1.44
#